data_2860ad300a54ba54220f7980ee4a5eeb
#
_entry.id   2860ad300a54ba54220f7980ee4a5eeb
#
_cell.length_a   1.000
_cell.length_b   1.000
_cell.length_c   1.000
_cell.angle_alpha   90.00
_cell.angle_beta   90.00
_cell.angle_gamma   90.00
#
_symmetry.space_group_name_H-M   'P 1'
#
loop_
_entity.id
_entity.type
_entity.pdbx_description
1 polymer ?
#
loop_
_entity_poly.entity_id
_entity_poly.type
_entity_poly.pdbx_seq_one_letter_code
_entity_poly.pdbx_strand_id
1 'polypeptide(L)'
;MPVGYLVPVLIVAIGTWCALRPVPFEHPLGRPSYIFGLAANELPFAAFFWMLLVPTTMAFAQDDVMDSPGAWGIVALAAVTSLGLAVVVHRAWGDRDRIERALTEGLGKGWRASIDADLAEGLRLRPPWLRVLFVPVLKRRRDVRRVANLSYGDAGRRNLLDVYHHRARPQGAPVLIHMHGGGYTGGHKNSQSLPLLYRLASRGWVTISANYRLKPQVRHPEHMIDLKRVIAWAREHAQEYGADPSSLFVAGSSAGGHMGSIAALTSDDPAFQPGFEGADTSVSGVVVLNGFLGAYWNQGPESSPLGHARPDAPPMLIVHGDLDPLVPVAGIREVAEGLRDASESPVVYAELRGGHHAFDLYHSLRFDAVVDAVEAFTSWVRSRERSPRA
;
A
#
# COMPACT_ATOMS: atom_id res chain seq x y z
N MET A 1 10.24 -28.53 -31.63
CA MET A 1 9.79 -27.98 -30.33
C MET A 1 9.25 -26.56 -30.57
N PRO A 2 8.01 -26.26 -30.28
CA PRO A 2 7.42 -24.94 -30.58
C PRO A 2 7.96 -23.87 -29.61
N VAL A 3 9.02 -23.18 -30.00
CA VAL A 3 9.68 -22.14 -29.19
C VAL A 3 8.69 -21.02 -28.81
N GLY A 4 7.78 -20.67 -29.71
CA GLY A 4 6.74 -19.66 -29.47
C GLY A 4 5.76 -20.05 -28.35
N TYR A 5 5.57 -21.35 -28.09
CA TYR A 5 4.74 -21.85 -27.01
C TYR A 5 5.52 -21.93 -25.67
N LEU A 6 6.80 -22.29 -25.73
CA LEU A 6 7.64 -22.50 -24.55
C LEU A 6 7.94 -21.19 -23.81
N VAL A 7 8.31 -20.12 -24.52
CA VAL A 7 8.78 -18.88 -23.92
C VAL A 7 7.73 -18.21 -23.02
N PRO A 8 6.47 -18.01 -23.43
CA PRO A 8 5.43 -17.48 -22.56
C PRO A 8 5.19 -18.31 -21.30
N VAL A 9 5.16 -19.64 -21.44
CA VAL A 9 4.95 -20.55 -20.30
C VAL A 9 6.13 -20.44 -19.32
N LEU A 10 7.37 -20.41 -19.81
CA LEU A 10 8.56 -20.26 -18.96
C LEU A 10 8.57 -18.94 -18.20
N ILE A 11 8.20 -17.83 -18.84
CA ILE A 11 8.13 -16.51 -18.17
C ILE A 11 7.17 -16.56 -16.99
N VAL A 12 5.95 -17.11 -17.21
CA VAL A 12 4.95 -17.23 -16.11
C VAL A 12 5.37 -18.25 -15.07
N ALA A 13 6.00 -19.36 -15.46
CA ALA A 13 6.51 -20.36 -14.54
C ALA A 13 7.59 -19.79 -13.61
N ILE A 14 8.55 -19.06 -14.16
CA ILE A 14 9.57 -18.36 -13.37
C ILE A 14 8.94 -17.35 -12.43
N GLY A 15 8.02 -16.51 -12.94
CA GLY A 15 7.29 -15.54 -12.11
C GLY A 15 6.51 -16.21 -10.98
N THR A 16 5.82 -17.31 -11.28
CA THR A 16 5.06 -18.10 -10.29
C THR A 16 5.97 -18.70 -9.24
N TRP A 17 7.11 -19.28 -9.65
CA TRP A 17 8.12 -19.78 -8.73
C TRP A 17 8.63 -18.67 -7.80
N CYS A 18 9.01 -17.52 -8.36
CA CYS A 18 9.45 -16.35 -7.60
C CYS A 18 8.36 -15.80 -6.67
N ALA A 19 7.07 -15.90 -7.05
CA ALA A 19 5.95 -15.51 -6.19
C ALA A 19 5.77 -16.47 -5.01
N LEU A 20 6.00 -17.76 -5.20
CA LEU A 20 5.86 -18.77 -4.16
C LEU A 20 7.10 -18.89 -3.26
N ARG A 21 8.28 -18.60 -3.80
CA ARG A 21 9.60 -18.74 -3.18
C ARG A 21 10.50 -17.58 -3.58
N PRO A 22 10.24 -16.36 -3.07
CA PRO A 22 11.07 -15.20 -3.40
C PRO A 22 12.49 -15.39 -2.88
N VAL A 23 13.44 -14.93 -3.66
CA VAL A 23 14.85 -14.87 -3.25
C VAL A 23 15.08 -13.55 -2.53
N PRO A 24 15.79 -13.52 -1.38
CA PRO A 24 16.12 -12.28 -0.67
C PRO A 24 16.75 -11.24 -1.60
N PHE A 25 16.36 -9.99 -1.46
CA PHE A 25 16.72 -8.92 -2.40
C PHE A 25 18.23 -8.68 -2.51
N GLU A 26 18.98 -8.96 -1.45
CA GLU A 26 20.46 -8.81 -1.38
C GLU A 26 21.18 -9.89 -2.19
N HIS A 27 20.53 -10.99 -2.50
CA HIS A 27 21.10 -12.05 -3.35
C HIS A 27 21.22 -11.56 -4.81
N PRO A 28 22.22 -12.00 -5.60
CA PRO A 28 22.36 -11.61 -7.02
C PRO A 28 21.10 -11.82 -7.87
N LEU A 29 20.32 -12.87 -7.58
CA LEU A 29 19.04 -13.16 -8.22
C LEU A 29 17.85 -12.48 -7.53
N GLY A 30 18.04 -11.72 -6.46
CA GLY A 30 16.96 -11.12 -5.67
C GLY A 30 16.15 -10.10 -6.47
N ARG A 31 16.80 -9.19 -7.20
CA ARG A 31 16.09 -8.22 -8.05
C ARG A 31 15.27 -8.85 -9.17
N PRO A 32 15.79 -9.78 -9.98
CA PRO A 32 14.96 -10.51 -10.94
C PRO A 32 13.83 -11.28 -10.26
N SER A 33 14.11 -12.01 -9.17
CA SER A 33 13.09 -12.73 -8.40
C SER A 33 11.97 -11.80 -7.93
N TYR A 34 12.32 -10.62 -7.41
CA TYR A 34 11.34 -9.63 -6.98
C TYR A 34 10.45 -9.15 -8.13
N ILE A 35 11.06 -8.76 -9.27
CA ILE A 35 10.30 -8.20 -10.42
C ILE A 35 9.34 -9.25 -10.99
N PHE A 36 9.82 -10.46 -11.28
CA PHE A 36 8.99 -11.54 -11.82
C PHE A 36 7.94 -12.03 -10.80
N GLY A 37 8.35 -12.15 -9.54
CA GLY A 37 7.48 -12.59 -8.46
C GLY A 37 6.36 -11.62 -8.17
N LEU A 38 6.62 -10.31 -8.15
CA LEU A 38 5.62 -9.27 -7.92
C LEU A 38 4.50 -9.31 -8.97
N ALA A 39 4.85 -9.44 -10.26
CA ALA A 39 3.87 -9.50 -11.33
C ALA A 39 2.95 -10.74 -11.18
N ALA A 40 3.52 -11.92 -10.96
CA ALA A 40 2.74 -13.14 -10.77
C ALA A 40 1.92 -13.14 -9.46
N ASN A 41 2.43 -12.49 -8.41
CA ASN A 41 1.79 -12.44 -7.10
C ASN A 41 0.58 -11.49 -7.08
N GLU A 42 0.68 -10.34 -7.71
CA GLU A 42 -0.38 -9.34 -7.68
C GLU A 42 -1.31 -9.40 -8.89
N LEU A 43 -0.87 -10.00 -10.00
CA LEU A 43 -1.63 -10.13 -11.24
C LEU A 43 -1.77 -11.60 -11.69
N PRO A 44 -2.11 -12.57 -10.80
CA PRO A 44 -2.12 -13.99 -11.13
C PRO A 44 -3.12 -14.34 -12.24
N PHE A 45 -4.26 -13.66 -12.31
CA PHE A 45 -5.24 -13.87 -13.37
C PHE A 45 -4.73 -13.37 -14.73
N ALA A 46 -4.10 -12.19 -14.76
CA ALA A 46 -3.50 -11.66 -15.98
C ALA A 46 -2.36 -12.57 -16.48
N ALA A 47 -1.53 -13.06 -15.56
CA ALA A 47 -0.46 -14.01 -15.87
C ALA A 47 -1.02 -15.34 -16.43
N PHE A 48 -2.09 -15.86 -15.83
CA PHE A 48 -2.79 -17.06 -16.30
C PHE A 48 -3.39 -16.87 -17.68
N PHE A 49 -4.16 -15.80 -17.91
CA PHE A 49 -4.76 -15.52 -19.21
C PHE A 49 -3.71 -15.28 -20.30
N TRP A 50 -2.64 -14.57 -19.98
CA TRP A 50 -1.55 -14.35 -20.92
C TRP A 50 -0.84 -15.66 -21.28
N MET A 51 -0.59 -16.53 -20.30
CA MET A 51 0.00 -17.85 -20.50
C MET A 51 -0.87 -18.76 -21.37
N LEU A 52 -2.20 -18.67 -21.28
CA LEU A 52 -3.11 -19.46 -22.09
C LEU A 52 -3.34 -18.86 -23.49
N LEU A 53 -3.61 -17.57 -23.58
CA LEU A 53 -4.01 -16.90 -24.81
C LEU A 53 -2.90 -16.91 -25.86
N VAL A 54 -1.69 -16.50 -25.50
CA VAL A 54 -0.58 -16.37 -26.46
C VAL A 54 -0.17 -17.73 -27.05
N PRO A 55 0.08 -18.78 -26.23
CA PRO A 55 0.40 -20.11 -26.78
C PRO A 55 -0.76 -20.72 -27.59
N THR A 56 -2.00 -20.54 -27.15
CA THR A 56 -3.16 -21.12 -27.84
C THR A 56 -3.34 -20.49 -29.23
N THR A 57 -3.24 -19.16 -29.33
CA THR A 57 -3.33 -18.49 -30.66
C THR A 57 -2.18 -18.90 -31.59
N MET A 58 -0.97 -19.11 -31.04
CA MET A 58 0.17 -19.62 -31.82
C MET A 58 -0.01 -21.08 -32.25
N ALA A 59 -0.60 -21.91 -31.38
CA ALA A 59 -0.88 -23.31 -31.71
C ALA A 59 -1.91 -23.45 -32.83
N PHE A 60 -2.95 -22.59 -32.85
CA PHE A 60 -3.94 -22.57 -33.95
C PHE A 60 -3.38 -22.00 -35.27
N ALA A 61 -2.29 -21.23 -35.21
CA ALA A 61 -1.64 -20.67 -36.40
C ALA A 61 -0.61 -21.62 -37.05
N GLN A 62 -0.28 -22.73 -36.44
CA GLN A 62 0.71 -23.71 -36.89
C GLN A 62 0.10 -25.11 -36.86
N ASP A 63 -0.05 -25.73 -38.02
CA ASP A 63 -0.40 -27.14 -38.12
C ASP A 63 0.69 -28.01 -37.47
N ASP A 64 0.33 -29.14 -36.86
CA ASP A 64 1.24 -30.14 -36.27
C ASP A 64 2.00 -29.76 -34.98
N VAL A 65 1.67 -28.63 -34.30
CA VAL A 65 2.36 -28.23 -33.07
C VAL A 65 2.25 -29.28 -31.95
N MET A 66 1.11 -29.98 -31.87
CA MET A 66 0.82 -30.95 -30.81
C MET A 66 1.40 -32.35 -31.08
N ASP A 67 1.97 -32.61 -32.26
CA ASP A 67 2.48 -33.92 -32.65
C ASP A 67 3.87 -34.23 -32.07
N SER A 68 4.52 -33.25 -31.43
CA SER A 68 5.82 -33.46 -30.83
C SER A 68 5.73 -33.80 -29.33
N PRO A 69 6.54 -34.77 -28.82
CA PRO A 69 6.63 -35.06 -27.40
C PRO A 69 6.99 -33.84 -26.55
N GLY A 70 7.75 -32.88 -27.14
CA GLY A 70 8.11 -31.61 -26.49
C GLY A 70 6.92 -30.69 -26.22
N ALA A 71 5.88 -30.74 -27.05
CA ALA A 71 4.65 -29.96 -26.84
C ALA A 71 3.92 -30.41 -25.56
N TRP A 72 3.80 -31.70 -25.34
CA TRP A 72 3.20 -32.25 -24.12
C TRP A 72 3.98 -31.90 -22.85
N GLY A 73 5.32 -31.81 -22.93
CA GLY A 73 6.17 -31.32 -21.83
C GLY A 73 5.83 -29.86 -21.46
N ILE A 74 5.57 -29.02 -22.47
CA ILE A 74 5.17 -27.61 -22.24
C ILE A 74 3.75 -27.54 -21.64
N VAL A 75 2.82 -28.37 -22.12
CA VAL A 75 1.46 -28.47 -21.54
C VAL A 75 1.53 -28.89 -20.07
N ALA A 76 2.36 -29.88 -19.74
CA ALA A 76 2.58 -30.28 -18.34
C ALA A 76 3.15 -29.14 -17.49
N LEU A 77 4.14 -28.39 -18.02
CA LEU A 77 4.69 -27.20 -17.35
C LEU A 77 3.61 -26.12 -17.13
N ALA A 78 2.77 -25.85 -18.14
CA ALA A 78 1.66 -24.90 -18.02
C ALA A 78 0.64 -25.35 -16.97
N ALA A 79 0.33 -26.63 -16.88
CA ALA A 79 -0.55 -27.19 -15.86
C ALA A 79 0.03 -27.01 -14.45
N VAL A 80 1.30 -27.35 -14.24
CA VAL A 80 1.99 -27.14 -12.95
C VAL A 80 2.05 -25.66 -12.58
N THR A 81 2.32 -24.78 -13.57
CA THR A 81 2.32 -23.33 -13.37
C THR A 81 0.93 -22.82 -12.97
N SER A 82 -0.13 -23.34 -13.60
CA SER A 82 -1.52 -23.00 -13.24
C SER A 82 -1.86 -23.39 -11.81
N LEU A 83 -1.41 -24.56 -11.34
CA LEU A 83 -1.55 -24.97 -9.94
C LEU A 83 -0.78 -24.01 -9.01
N GLY A 84 0.42 -23.60 -9.38
CA GLY A 84 1.19 -22.60 -8.63
C GLY A 84 0.45 -21.26 -8.52
N LEU A 85 -0.11 -20.74 -9.63
CA LEU A 85 -0.94 -19.53 -9.63
C LEU A 85 -2.21 -19.70 -8.79
N ALA A 86 -2.84 -20.88 -8.80
CA ALA A 86 -3.98 -21.19 -7.94
C ALA A 86 -3.61 -21.10 -6.45
N VAL A 87 -2.40 -21.53 -6.06
CA VAL A 87 -1.88 -21.36 -4.69
C VAL A 87 -1.71 -19.89 -4.35
N VAL A 88 -1.18 -19.06 -5.27
CA VAL A 88 -1.06 -17.60 -5.09
C VAL A 88 -2.43 -16.97 -4.87
N VAL A 89 -3.41 -17.30 -5.71
CA VAL A 89 -4.80 -16.81 -5.60
C VAL A 89 -5.42 -17.25 -4.26
N HIS A 90 -5.26 -18.51 -3.87
CA HIS A 90 -5.78 -19.04 -2.60
C HIS A 90 -5.19 -18.30 -1.38
N ARG A 91 -3.88 -18.00 -1.40
CA ARG A 91 -3.23 -17.21 -0.34
C ARG A 91 -3.82 -15.81 -0.26
N ALA A 92 -3.92 -15.11 -1.40
CA ALA A 92 -4.46 -13.76 -1.49
C ALA A 92 -5.95 -13.68 -1.13
N TRP A 93 -6.73 -14.72 -1.46
CA TRP A 93 -8.14 -14.82 -1.07
C TRP A 93 -8.32 -14.84 0.44
N GLY A 94 -7.49 -15.62 1.16
CA GLY A 94 -7.52 -15.71 2.61
C GLY A 94 -7.03 -14.47 3.37
N ASP A 95 -6.43 -13.50 2.69
CA ASP A 95 -5.90 -12.30 3.34
C ASP A 95 -7.01 -11.39 3.89
N ARG A 96 -8.20 -11.37 3.27
CA ARG A 96 -9.36 -10.65 3.80
C ARG A 96 -9.73 -11.10 5.21
N ASP A 97 -9.81 -12.40 5.44
CA ASP A 97 -10.13 -12.96 6.76
C ASP A 97 -8.99 -12.75 7.77
N ARG A 98 -7.74 -12.72 7.31
CA ARG A 98 -6.58 -12.40 8.16
C ARG A 98 -6.62 -10.96 8.65
N ILE A 99 -6.87 -10.03 7.73
CA ILE A 99 -7.01 -8.62 8.04
C ILE A 99 -8.17 -8.40 9.00
N GLU A 100 -9.32 -9.05 8.78
CA GLU A 100 -10.48 -8.95 9.66
C GLU A 100 -10.18 -9.46 11.08
N ARG A 101 -9.43 -10.57 11.19
CA ARG A 101 -8.97 -11.04 12.50
C ARG A 101 -8.03 -10.04 13.16
N ALA A 102 -7.05 -9.50 12.44
CA ALA A 102 -6.12 -8.49 12.97
C ALA A 102 -6.85 -7.22 13.45
N LEU A 103 -7.84 -6.76 12.70
CA LEU A 103 -8.72 -5.64 13.12
C LEU A 103 -9.53 -6.00 14.36
N THR A 104 -10.05 -7.23 14.45
CA THR A 104 -10.79 -7.68 15.62
C THR A 104 -9.90 -7.83 16.86
N GLU A 105 -8.68 -8.29 16.69
CA GLU A 105 -7.67 -8.41 17.76
C GLU A 105 -7.24 -7.03 18.26
N GLY A 106 -6.96 -6.09 17.36
CA GLY A 106 -6.46 -4.76 17.71
C GLY A 106 -7.53 -3.76 18.14
N LEU A 107 -8.74 -3.83 17.58
CA LEU A 107 -9.83 -2.89 17.87
C LEU A 107 -10.89 -3.43 18.85
N GLY A 108 -10.83 -4.73 19.16
CA GLY A 108 -11.77 -5.40 20.04
C GLY A 108 -12.95 -6.07 19.32
N LYS A 109 -13.58 -7.03 20.00
CA LYS A 109 -14.79 -7.70 19.48
C LYS A 109 -15.92 -6.69 19.29
N GLY A 110 -16.58 -6.75 18.12
CA GLY A 110 -17.70 -5.83 17.82
C GLY A 110 -17.26 -4.45 17.27
N TRP A 111 -15.98 -4.25 16.96
CA TRP A 111 -15.46 -2.99 16.44
C TRP A 111 -16.23 -2.43 15.25
N ARG A 112 -16.74 -3.31 14.36
CA ARG A 112 -17.54 -2.87 13.21
C ARG A 112 -18.88 -2.24 13.63
N ALA A 113 -19.50 -2.73 14.70
CA ALA A 113 -20.74 -2.19 15.22
C ALA A 113 -20.55 -0.83 15.93
N SER A 114 -19.32 -0.47 16.27
CA SER A 114 -18.97 0.84 16.84
C SER A 114 -18.63 1.89 15.77
N ILE A 115 -18.69 1.55 14.49
CA ILE A 115 -18.59 2.51 13.39
C ILE A 115 -19.96 3.19 13.24
N ASP A 116 -19.97 4.52 13.18
CA ASP A 116 -21.17 5.30 12.91
C ASP A 116 -21.87 4.82 11.64
N ALA A 117 -23.19 4.79 11.65
CA ALA A 117 -24.00 4.20 10.57
C ALA A 117 -23.71 4.86 9.20
N ASP A 118 -23.53 6.18 9.17
CA ASP A 118 -23.19 6.94 7.96
C ASP A 118 -21.80 6.59 7.41
N LEU A 119 -20.84 6.28 8.28
CA LEU A 119 -19.48 5.86 7.90
C LEU A 119 -19.42 4.38 7.51
N ALA A 120 -20.29 3.54 8.12
CA ALA A 120 -20.40 2.12 7.79
C ALA A 120 -21.08 1.88 6.44
N GLU A 121 -21.98 2.81 6.02
CA GLU A 121 -22.67 2.72 4.74
C GLU A 121 -21.67 2.71 3.58
N GLY A 122 -21.71 1.65 2.79
CA GLY A 122 -20.87 1.46 1.60
C GLY A 122 -19.46 0.94 1.87
N LEU A 123 -19.14 0.52 3.11
CA LEU A 123 -17.97 -0.33 3.34
C LEU A 123 -18.10 -1.60 2.50
N ARG A 124 -17.08 -1.90 1.69
CA ARG A 124 -17.15 -3.00 0.75
C ARG A 124 -16.81 -4.32 1.45
N LEU A 125 -17.65 -5.33 1.25
CA LEU A 125 -17.47 -6.67 1.83
C LEU A 125 -16.98 -7.71 0.81
N ARG A 126 -16.97 -7.36 -0.49
CA ARG A 126 -16.61 -8.28 -1.58
C ARG A 126 -15.57 -7.68 -2.51
N PRO A 127 -14.68 -8.50 -3.09
CA PRO A 127 -13.69 -8.02 -4.07
C PRO A 127 -14.36 -7.36 -5.29
N PRO A 128 -13.73 -6.33 -5.88
CA PRO A 128 -14.21 -5.71 -7.11
C PRO A 128 -13.76 -6.54 -8.33
N TRP A 129 -14.39 -7.69 -8.54
CA TRP A 129 -14.00 -8.70 -9.53
C TRP A 129 -13.71 -8.15 -10.92
N LEU A 130 -14.53 -7.23 -11.44
CA LEU A 130 -14.30 -6.63 -12.75
C LEU A 130 -12.94 -5.91 -12.83
N ARG A 131 -12.52 -5.25 -11.74
CA ARG A 131 -11.22 -4.57 -11.69
C ARG A 131 -10.08 -5.57 -11.56
N VAL A 132 -10.21 -6.54 -10.68
CA VAL A 132 -9.18 -7.55 -10.42
C VAL A 132 -8.93 -8.43 -11.66
N LEU A 133 -9.99 -8.83 -12.37
CA LEU A 133 -9.87 -9.77 -13.48
C LEU A 133 -9.51 -9.09 -14.81
N PHE A 134 -10.13 -7.95 -15.12
CA PHE A 134 -10.07 -7.40 -16.49
C PHE A 134 -9.27 -6.11 -16.60
N VAL A 135 -9.20 -5.29 -15.55
CA VAL A 135 -8.57 -3.97 -15.61
C VAL A 135 -7.72 -3.65 -14.36
N PRO A 136 -6.85 -4.58 -13.93
CA PRO A 136 -6.10 -4.42 -12.67
C PRO A 136 -5.17 -3.19 -12.66
N VAL A 137 -4.77 -2.71 -13.83
CA VAL A 137 -3.92 -1.52 -14.00
C VAL A 137 -4.70 -0.22 -14.09
N LEU A 138 -6.03 -0.27 -14.29
CA LEU A 138 -6.87 0.91 -14.43
C LEU A 138 -7.27 1.47 -13.06
N LYS A 139 -6.54 2.47 -12.61
CA LYS A 139 -6.70 3.09 -11.28
C LYS A 139 -7.71 4.22 -11.28
N ARG A 140 -7.83 4.96 -12.41
CA ARG A 140 -8.69 6.13 -12.52
C ARG A 140 -10.18 5.80 -12.36
N ARG A 141 -10.92 6.77 -11.80
CA ARG A 141 -12.38 6.75 -11.65
C ARG A 141 -12.98 8.00 -12.28
N ARG A 142 -14.13 7.86 -12.94
CA ARG A 142 -14.80 8.98 -13.66
C ARG A 142 -15.35 10.04 -12.70
N ASP A 143 -15.74 9.65 -11.51
CA ASP A 143 -16.28 10.48 -10.44
C ASP A 143 -15.21 11.24 -9.66
N VAL A 144 -13.92 10.93 -9.88
CA VAL A 144 -12.79 11.57 -9.20
C VAL A 144 -12.13 12.59 -10.13
N ARG A 145 -11.85 13.78 -9.59
CA ARG A 145 -11.00 14.81 -10.19
C ARG A 145 -9.63 14.76 -9.55
N ARG A 146 -8.57 14.87 -10.35
CA ARG A 146 -7.19 15.08 -9.91
C ARG A 146 -6.76 16.50 -10.23
N VAL A 147 -6.27 17.21 -9.23
CA VAL A 147 -5.55 18.47 -9.37
C VAL A 147 -4.07 18.16 -9.15
N ALA A 148 -3.26 18.37 -10.18
CA ALA A 148 -1.90 17.85 -10.22
C ALA A 148 -0.86 18.94 -10.07
N ASN A 149 0.30 18.57 -9.50
CA ASN A 149 1.50 19.39 -9.43
C ASN A 149 1.34 20.71 -8.64
N LEU A 150 0.62 20.65 -7.53
CA LEU A 150 0.56 21.74 -6.57
C LEU A 150 1.86 21.78 -5.76
N SER A 151 2.42 22.96 -5.54
CA SER A 151 3.65 23.12 -4.75
C SER A 151 3.32 23.23 -3.27
N TYR A 152 4.09 22.56 -2.43
CA TYR A 152 4.06 22.68 -0.97
C TYR A 152 5.40 23.16 -0.39
N GLY A 153 6.39 23.48 -1.25
CA GLY A 153 7.71 23.96 -0.85
C GLY A 153 8.61 24.27 -2.04
N ASP A 154 9.87 24.58 -1.78
CA ASP A 154 10.79 25.21 -2.73
C ASP A 154 11.70 24.22 -3.51
N ALA A 155 11.60 22.94 -3.24
CA ALA A 155 12.46 21.94 -3.90
C ALA A 155 11.95 21.51 -5.31
N GLY A 156 11.24 22.37 -6.01
CA GLY A 156 10.76 22.16 -7.37
C GLY A 156 9.93 20.88 -7.50
N ARG A 157 10.27 20.01 -8.44
CA ARG A 157 9.52 18.76 -8.65
C ARG A 157 9.43 17.85 -7.43
N ARG A 158 10.35 17.98 -6.46
CA ARG A 158 10.38 17.15 -5.25
C ARG A 158 9.41 17.63 -4.17
N ASN A 159 8.97 18.89 -4.25
CA ASN A 159 7.92 19.43 -3.39
C ASN A 159 6.57 19.64 -4.12
N LEU A 160 6.25 18.76 -5.07
CA LEU A 160 4.94 18.74 -5.74
C LEU A 160 4.06 17.64 -5.18
N LEU A 161 2.79 17.95 -5.01
CA LEU A 161 1.73 17.00 -4.63
C LEU A 161 0.58 17.01 -5.65
N ASP A 162 -0.25 15.98 -5.58
CA ASP A 162 -1.51 15.86 -6.31
C ASP A 162 -2.65 15.69 -5.32
N VAL A 163 -3.76 16.37 -5.55
CA VAL A 163 -5.00 16.24 -4.79
C VAL A 163 -6.02 15.49 -5.64
N TYR A 164 -6.65 14.47 -5.05
CA TYR A 164 -7.75 13.73 -5.64
C TYR A 164 -8.99 13.94 -4.79
N HIS A 165 -10.10 14.34 -5.39
CA HIS A 165 -11.36 14.55 -4.69
C HIS A 165 -12.55 14.14 -5.55
N HIS A 166 -13.66 13.82 -4.92
CA HIS A 166 -14.91 13.58 -5.65
C HIS A 166 -15.35 14.85 -6.39
N ARG A 167 -15.89 14.68 -7.61
CA ARG A 167 -16.32 15.84 -8.43
C ARG A 167 -17.40 16.68 -7.78
N ALA A 168 -18.27 16.07 -6.95
CA ALA A 168 -19.31 16.77 -6.21
C ALA A 168 -18.80 17.56 -4.99
N ARG A 169 -17.54 17.37 -4.56
CA ARG A 169 -16.90 18.03 -3.40
C ARG A 169 -17.80 18.03 -2.15
N PRO A 170 -18.12 16.88 -1.56
CA PRO A 170 -18.87 16.84 -0.31
C PRO A 170 -18.12 17.62 0.78
N GLN A 171 -18.84 18.39 1.58
CA GLN A 171 -18.23 19.18 2.66
C GLN A 171 -17.91 18.28 3.88
N GLY A 172 -16.89 18.66 4.64
CA GLY A 172 -16.44 17.90 5.81
C GLY A 172 -15.75 16.58 5.46
N ALA A 173 -15.19 16.45 4.26
CA ALA A 173 -14.49 15.27 3.81
C ALA A 173 -13.20 15.06 4.63
N PRO A 174 -12.90 13.82 5.08
CA PRO A 174 -11.61 13.54 5.71
C PRO A 174 -10.47 13.58 4.68
N VAL A 175 -9.25 13.81 5.17
CA VAL A 175 -8.03 13.87 4.36
C VAL A 175 -7.19 12.61 4.56
N LEU A 176 -6.68 12.03 3.48
CA LEU A 176 -5.61 11.03 3.54
C LEU A 176 -4.41 11.51 2.73
N ILE A 177 -3.25 11.66 3.37
CA ILE A 177 -1.97 11.94 2.72
C ILE A 177 -1.23 10.61 2.50
N HIS A 178 -0.80 10.37 1.27
CA HIS A 178 0.00 9.18 0.94
C HIS A 178 1.42 9.56 0.52
N MET A 179 2.42 8.90 1.13
CA MET A 179 3.83 9.01 0.78
C MET A 179 4.32 7.73 0.10
N HIS A 180 4.95 7.89 -1.06
CA HIS A 180 5.46 6.75 -1.84
C HIS A 180 6.71 6.13 -1.20
N GLY A 181 6.98 4.87 -1.54
CA GLY A 181 8.23 4.17 -1.24
C GLY A 181 9.36 4.52 -2.20
N GLY A 182 10.33 3.62 -2.26
CA GLY A 182 11.52 3.73 -3.14
C GLY A 182 12.82 3.92 -2.38
N GLY A 183 12.89 3.50 -1.11
CA GLY A 183 14.12 3.51 -0.29
C GLY A 183 14.76 4.88 -0.16
N TYR A 184 13.98 5.96 -0.24
CA TYR A 184 14.45 7.35 -0.25
C TYR A 184 15.35 7.73 -1.43
N THR A 185 15.56 6.82 -2.39
CA THR A 185 16.43 7.05 -3.56
C THR A 185 15.65 7.20 -4.86
N GLY A 186 14.39 6.80 -4.88
CA GLY A 186 13.53 6.80 -6.06
C GLY A 186 12.05 6.92 -5.73
N GLY A 187 11.23 6.74 -6.75
CA GLY A 187 9.79 6.86 -6.64
C GLY A 187 9.24 8.27 -6.92
N HIS A 188 7.93 8.33 -6.99
CA HIS A 188 7.18 9.58 -7.19
C HIS A 188 5.72 9.41 -6.77
N LYS A 189 5.01 10.52 -6.56
CA LYS A 189 3.62 10.58 -6.08
C LYS A 189 2.58 9.76 -6.87
N ASN A 190 2.91 9.29 -8.07
CA ASN A 190 2.01 8.47 -8.89
C ASN A 190 2.44 7.00 -8.99
N SER A 191 3.40 6.56 -8.19
CA SER A 191 3.96 5.21 -8.30
C SER A 191 3.18 4.15 -7.54
N GLN A 192 2.63 4.47 -6.37
CA GLN A 192 2.05 3.47 -5.45
C GLN A 192 0.68 3.89 -4.92
N SER A 193 -0.08 2.94 -4.41
CA SER A 193 -1.36 3.09 -3.70
C SER A 193 -2.44 3.87 -4.44
N LEU A 194 -2.33 4.08 -5.76
CA LEU A 194 -3.36 4.79 -6.52
C LEU A 194 -4.74 4.12 -6.45
N PRO A 195 -4.89 2.78 -6.40
CA PRO A 195 -6.20 2.16 -6.16
C PRO A 195 -6.86 2.63 -4.86
N LEU A 196 -6.08 2.78 -3.77
CA LEU A 196 -6.53 3.31 -2.48
C LEU A 196 -6.97 4.77 -2.62
N LEU A 197 -6.11 5.64 -3.19
CA LEU A 197 -6.38 7.06 -3.33
C LEU A 197 -7.65 7.33 -4.14
N TYR A 198 -7.78 6.68 -5.31
CA TYR A 198 -8.99 6.81 -6.13
C TYR A 198 -10.23 6.20 -5.48
N ARG A 199 -10.08 5.11 -4.70
CA ARG A 199 -11.22 4.52 -3.96
C ARG A 199 -11.75 5.48 -2.91
N LEU A 200 -10.88 6.00 -2.05
CA LEU A 200 -11.28 6.92 -1.00
C LEU A 200 -11.83 8.24 -1.57
N ALA A 201 -11.18 8.81 -2.60
CA ALA A 201 -11.69 10.00 -3.27
C ALA A 201 -13.09 9.78 -3.89
N SER A 202 -13.35 8.60 -4.46
CA SER A 202 -14.68 8.18 -4.95
C SER A 202 -15.71 8.03 -3.83
N ARG A 203 -15.25 7.83 -2.58
CA ARG A 203 -16.07 7.76 -1.37
C ARG A 203 -16.21 9.12 -0.66
N GLY A 204 -15.80 10.18 -1.32
CA GLY A 204 -15.96 11.53 -0.81
C GLY A 204 -14.78 12.06 0.01
N TRP A 205 -13.69 11.30 0.14
CA TRP A 205 -12.46 11.79 0.77
C TRP A 205 -11.71 12.79 -0.11
N VAL A 206 -10.88 13.61 0.50
CA VAL A 206 -9.78 14.29 -0.19
C VAL A 206 -8.51 13.48 0.04
N THR A 207 -7.90 12.96 -1.03
CA THR A 207 -6.65 12.21 -0.92
C THR A 207 -5.52 12.97 -1.59
N ILE A 208 -4.37 12.99 -0.94
CA ILE A 208 -3.17 13.72 -1.38
C ILE A 208 -2.06 12.71 -1.59
N SER A 209 -1.34 12.82 -2.70
CA SER A 209 -0.10 12.06 -2.90
C SER A 209 1.03 13.02 -3.20
N ALA A 210 2.11 12.95 -2.43
CA ALA A 210 3.20 13.90 -2.50
C ALA A 210 4.52 13.25 -2.92
N ASN A 211 5.32 14.01 -3.66
CA ASN A 211 6.75 13.78 -3.78
C ASN A 211 7.43 14.32 -2.51
N TYR A 212 8.67 13.91 -2.31
CA TYR A 212 9.55 14.43 -1.28
C TYR A 212 11.00 14.41 -1.80
N ARG A 213 11.88 15.18 -1.17
CA ARG A 213 13.31 15.20 -1.52
C ARG A 213 13.94 13.83 -1.29
N LEU A 214 14.86 13.43 -2.14
CA LEU A 214 15.47 12.09 -2.15
C LEU A 214 16.97 12.15 -1.87
N LYS A 215 17.55 11.01 -1.49
CA LYS A 215 18.99 10.79 -1.49
C LYS A 215 19.54 10.86 -2.94
N PRO A 216 20.78 11.30 -3.13
CA PRO A 216 21.79 11.71 -2.13
C PRO A 216 21.66 13.17 -1.70
N GLN A 217 20.74 13.97 -2.29
CA GLN A 217 20.62 15.43 -2.07
C GLN A 217 20.27 15.76 -0.63
N VAL A 218 19.41 14.96 -0.02
CA VAL A 218 19.03 15.09 1.40
C VAL A 218 19.08 13.74 2.11
N ARG A 219 19.03 13.78 3.44
CA ARG A 219 19.00 12.60 4.32
C ARG A 219 17.95 12.81 5.41
N HIS A 220 17.80 11.84 6.31
CA HIS A 220 17.02 12.03 7.52
C HIS A 220 17.63 13.17 8.37
N PRO A 221 16.82 14.12 8.89
CA PRO A 221 15.36 14.10 8.97
C PRO A 221 14.62 14.84 7.82
N GLU A 222 15.31 15.36 6.78
CA GLU A 222 14.68 16.22 5.78
C GLU A 222 13.48 15.57 5.06
N HIS A 223 13.47 14.26 4.93
CA HIS A 223 12.32 13.54 4.37
C HIS A 223 11.08 13.67 5.27
N MET A 224 11.29 13.63 6.62
CA MET A 224 10.22 13.81 7.62
C MET A 224 9.70 15.24 7.58
N ILE A 225 10.62 16.22 7.49
CA ILE A 225 10.28 17.64 7.36
C ILE A 225 9.41 17.87 6.13
N ASP A 226 9.72 17.23 4.99
CA ASP A 226 8.90 17.35 3.79
C ASP A 226 7.47 16.79 4.01
N LEU A 227 7.31 15.63 4.66
CA LEU A 227 5.99 15.10 4.99
C LEU A 227 5.23 16.04 5.95
N LYS A 228 5.89 16.56 6.98
CA LYS A 228 5.23 17.50 7.90
C LYS A 228 4.81 18.80 7.21
N ARG A 229 5.57 19.29 6.24
CA ARG A 229 5.14 20.40 5.36
C ARG A 229 3.91 20.03 4.53
N VAL A 230 3.82 18.79 4.04
CA VAL A 230 2.60 18.32 3.34
C VAL A 230 1.40 18.30 4.28
N ILE A 231 1.57 17.89 5.55
CA ILE A 231 0.51 17.90 6.55
C ILE A 231 0.04 19.34 6.82
N ALA A 232 0.99 20.26 7.07
CA ALA A 232 0.69 21.68 7.28
C ALA A 232 -0.03 22.29 6.05
N TRP A 233 0.47 22.02 4.83
CA TRP A 233 -0.17 22.43 3.59
C TRP A 233 -1.60 21.89 3.47
N ALA A 234 -1.81 20.61 3.80
CA ALA A 234 -3.13 20.00 3.74
C ALA A 234 -4.12 20.67 4.70
N ARG A 235 -3.69 21.02 5.93
CA ARG A 235 -4.54 21.75 6.87
C ARG A 235 -4.92 23.14 6.38
N GLU A 236 -3.98 23.84 5.78
CA GLU A 236 -4.21 25.20 5.24
C GLU A 236 -5.17 25.17 4.04
N HIS A 237 -5.06 24.18 3.15
CA HIS A 237 -5.75 24.15 1.87
C HIS A 237 -6.93 23.16 1.81
N ALA A 238 -7.19 22.41 2.88
CA ALA A 238 -8.21 21.34 2.88
C ALA A 238 -9.60 21.84 2.47
N GLN A 239 -10.00 23.00 2.98
CA GLN A 239 -11.32 23.58 2.74
C GLN A 239 -11.55 23.96 1.25
N GLU A 240 -10.50 24.26 0.50
CA GLU A 240 -10.59 24.52 -0.95
C GLU A 240 -11.13 23.31 -1.73
N TYR A 241 -10.94 22.10 -1.16
CA TYR A 241 -11.38 20.83 -1.73
C TYR A 241 -12.60 20.25 -1.03
N GLY A 242 -13.20 20.97 -0.05
CA GLY A 242 -14.32 20.52 0.74
C GLY A 242 -13.94 19.62 1.92
N ALA A 243 -12.67 19.56 2.29
CA ALA A 243 -12.20 18.71 3.38
C ALA A 243 -12.25 19.39 4.75
N ASP A 244 -12.37 18.57 5.78
CA ASP A 244 -12.22 18.94 7.17
C ASP A 244 -10.74 18.78 7.58
N PRO A 245 -10.02 19.88 7.88
CA PRO A 245 -8.61 19.82 8.25
C PRO A 245 -8.37 19.10 9.58
N SER A 246 -9.38 18.91 10.44
CA SER A 246 -9.23 18.22 11.72
C SER A 246 -9.17 16.70 11.57
N SER A 247 -9.76 16.13 10.50
CA SER A 247 -9.79 14.67 10.24
C SER A 247 -8.76 14.29 9.17
N LEU A 248 -7.50 14.16 9.60
CA LEU A 248 -6.35 13.95 8.72
C LEU A 248 -5.61 12.65 9.05
N PHE A 249 -5.43 11.81 8.04
CA PHE A 249 -4.70 10.54 8.12
C PHE A 249 -3.45 10.57 7.24
N VAL A 250 -2.42 9.82 7.66
CA VAL A 250 -1.24 9.57 6.83
C VAL A 250 -1.17 8.10 6.46
N ALA A 251 -0.96 7.83 5.17
CA ALA A 251 -0.63 6.51 4.66
C ALA A 251 0.76 6.53 4.02
N GLY A 252 1.48 5.43 4.06
CA GLY A 252 2.76 5.37 3.38
C GLY A 252 3.16 3.96 3.01
N SER A 253 3.81 3.84 1.85
CA SER A 253 4.33 2.58 1.33
C SER A 253 5.84 2.51 1.53
N SER A 254 6.37 1.38 2.06
CA SER A 254 7.82 1.17 2.22
C SER A 254 8.48 2.32 3.02
N ALA A 255 9.43 3.05 2.43
CA ALA A 255 10.02 4.27 3.01
C ALA A 255 8.97 5.33 3.39
N GLY A 256 7.85 5.42 2.64
CA GLY A 256 6.73 6.29 2.98
C GLY A 256 6.02 5.88 4.27
N GLY A 257 5.93 4.57 4.55
CA GLY A 257 5.42 4.05 5.81
C GLY A 257 6.31 4.40 7.00
N HIS A 258 7.62 4.33 6.81
CA HIS A 258 8.59 4.80 7.80
C HIS A 258 8.40 6.29 8.12
N MET A 259 8.35 7.14 7.08
CA MET A 259 8.09 8.57 7.26
C MET A 259 6.77 8.84 7.99
N GLY A 260 5.69 8.17 7.55
CA GLY A 260 4.36 8.35 8.12
C GLY A 260 4.30 8.01 9.59
N SER A 261 4.95 6.90 9.99
CA SER A 261 5.02 6.48 11.39
C SER A 261 5.78 7.49 12.26
N ILE A 262 6.98 7.92 11.85
CA ILE A 262 7.77 8.89 12.63
C ILE A 262 7.05 10.24 12.67
N ALA A 263 6.51 10.75 11.55
CA ALA A 263 5.82 12.02 11.54
C ALA A 263 4.63 12.07 12.51
N ALA A 264 3.88 10.97 12.61
CA ALA A 264 2.77 10.85 13.54
C ALA A 264 3.19 10.77 15.00
N LEU A 265 4.32 10.11 15.27
CA LEU A 265 4.88 9.96 16.62
C LEU A 265 5.63 11.22 17.10
N THR A 266 5.90 12.17 16.22
CA THR A 266 6.63 13.40 16.49
C THR A 266 5.82 14.66 16.13
N SER A 267 4.49 14.63 16.27
CA SER A 267 3.60 15.71 15.82
C SER A 267 4.02 17.11 16.30
N ASP A 268 4.47 17.21 17.53
CA ASP A 268 4.79 18.49 18.19
C ASP A 268 6.29 18.73 18.35
N ASP A 269 7.13 17.93 17.68
CA ASP A 269 8.58 18.07 17.79
C ASP A 269 9.10 19.13 16.79
N PRO A 270 9.58 20.31 17.27
CA PRO A 270 10.08 21.37 16.43
C PRO A 270 11.32 20.97 15.62
N ALA A 271 12.08 19.95 16.04
CA ALA A 271 13.23 19.45 15.28
C ALA A 271 12.85 18.92 13.89
N PHE A 272 11.60 18.49 13.72
CA PHE A 272 11.04 18.05 12.44
C PHE A 272 10.21 19.11 11.72
N GLN A 273 10.18 20.36 12.24
CA GLN A 273 9.36 21.45 11.69
C GLN A 273 10.12 22.78 11.54
N PRO A 274 11.40 22.81 11.08
CA PRO A 274 12.17 24.03 10.98
C PRO A 274 11.52 25.05 10.04
N GLY A 275 11.24 26.25 10.58
CA GLY A 275 10.61 27.36 9.87
C GLY A 275 9.08 27.29 9.76
N PHE A 276 8.45 26.29 10.42
CA PHE A 276 6.99 26.17 10.57
C PHE A 276 6.61 25.46 11.89
N GLU A 277 7.37 25.77 12.96
CA GLU A 277 7.28 25.12 14.27
C GLU A 277 5.88 25.27 14.91
N GLY A 278 5.16 26.35 14.57
CA GLY A 278 3.80 26.59 15.06
C GLY A 278 2.70 25.86 14.29
N ALA A 279 3.02 25.11 13.23
CA ALA A 279 2.02 24.39 12.46
C ALA A 279 1.59 23.09 13.19
N ASP A 280 0.30 22.84 13.28
CA ASP A 280 -0.24 21.57 13.74
C ASP A 280 0.03 20.48 12.72
N THR A 281 0.90 19.54 13.07
CA THR A 281 1.23 18.36 12.24
C THR A 281 0.72 17.04 12.86
N SER A 282 -0.21 17.11 13.81
CA SER A 282 -0.89 15.94 14.37
C SER A 282 -1.71 15.21 13.29
N VAL A 283 -2.01 13.93 13.51
CA VAL A 283 -2.82 13.14 12.60
C VAL A 283 -3.77 12.24 13.36
N SER A 284 -4.95 12.00 12.81
CA SER A 284 -5.99 11.12 13.36
C SER A 284 -5.58 9.65 13.40
N GLY A 285 -4.71 9.23 12.48
CA GLY A 285 -4.23 7.85 12.41
C GLY A 285 -3.25 7.62 11.27
N VAL A 286 -2.55 6.49 11.34
CA VAL A 286 -1.50 6.11 10.38
C VAL A 286 -1.79 4.76 9.74
N VAL A 287 -1.52 4.65 8.44
CA VAL A 287 -1.58 3.41 7.67
C VAL A 287 -0.22 3.12 7.06
N VAL A 288 0.39 2.01 7.45
CA VAL A 288 1.68 1.55 6.96
C VAL A 288 1.47 0.37 6.01
N LEU A 289 1.85 0.53 4.75
CA LEU A 289 1.76 -0.48 3.71
C LEU A 289 3.16 -0.97 3.35
N ASN A 290 3.43 -2.26 3.52
CA ASN A 290 4.77 -2.85 3.27
C ASN A 290 5.93 -1.97 3.81
N GLY A 291 5.74 -1.35 4.97
CA GLY A 291 6.65 -0.33 5.51
C GLY A 291 8.00 -0.89 5.92
N PHE A 292 9.05 -0.10 5.76
CA PHE A 292 10.28 -0.28 6.50
C PHE A 292 10.12 0.44 7.86
N LEU A 293 10.33 -0.24 8.97
CA LEU A 293 10.12 0.34 10.31
C LEU A 293 11.39 0.28 11.19
N GLY A 294 12.53 -0.09 10.61
CA GLY A 294 13.83 -0.05 11.28
C GLY A 294 14.44 1.36 11.35
N ALA A 295 15.64 1.46 11.90
CA ALA A 295 16.42 2.68 11.90
C ALA A 295 16.87 3.04 10.46
N TYR A 296 16.88 4.34 10.17
CA TYR A 296 17.39 4.84 8.89
C TYR A 296 18.89 4.50 8.74
N TRP A 297 19.32 4.15 7.52
CA TRP A 297 20.67 3.66 7.26
C TRP A 297 21.78 4.55 7.85
N ASN A 298 22.65 3.94 8.63
CA ASN A 298 23.78 4.57 9.33
C ASN A 298 23.36 5.68 10.33
N GLN A 299 22.15 5.56 10.89
CA GLN A 299 21.66 6.43 11.96
C GLN A 299 21.23 5.59 13.16
N GLY A 300 21.11 6.23 14.30
CA GLY A 300 20.76 5.57 15.55
C GLY A 300 19.28 5.18 15.65
N PRO A 301 18.89 4.54 16.77
CA PRO A 301 17.51 4.11 17.03
C PRO A 301 16.49 5.26 16.95
N GLU A 302 16.91 6.50 17.21
CA GLU A 302 16.11 7.71 17.10
C GLU A 302 15.61 7.99 15.67
N SER A 303 16.15 7.32 14.67
CA SER A 303 15.67 7.39 13.30
C SER A 303 14.65 6.30 12.94
N SER A 304 14.22 5.48 13.92
CA SER A 304 13.17 4.47 13.77
C SER A 304 11.87 4.91 14.44
N PRO A 305 10.69 4.44 13.98
CA PRO A 305 9.43 4.71 14.65
C PRO A 305 9.45 4.31 16.13
N LEU A 306 10.10 3.20 16.47
CA LEU A 306 10.17 2.71 17.85
C LEU A 306 10.94 3.67 18.76
N GLY A 307 11.93 4.42 18.23
CA GLY A 307 12.65 5.45 18.97
C GLY A 307 11.78 6.65 19.38
N HIS A 308 10.59 6.77 18.82
CA HIS A 308 9.60 7.83 19.11
C HIS A 308 8.29 7.27 19.69
N ALA A 309 8.30 5.98 20.09
CA ALA A 309 7.10 5.36 20.66
C ALA A 309 6.64 6.11 21.92
N ARG A 310 5.33 6.37 22.05
CA ARG A 310 4.74 7.14 23.13
C ARG A 310 3.31 6.70 23.44
N PRO A 311 2.83 6.87 24.71
CA PRO A 311 1.49 6.42 25.11
C PRO A 311 0.37 7.07 24.29
N ASP A 312 0.46 8.37 24.02
CA ASP A 312 -0.52 9.18 23.31
C ASP A 312 -0.37 9.14 21.77
N ALA A 313 0.29 8.11 21.23
CA ALA A 313 0.40 7.89 19.79
C ALA A 313 -0.98 7.76 19.13
N PRO A 314 -1.17 8.25 17.88
CA PRO A 314 -2.40 8.01 17.16
C PRO A 314 -2.57 6.53 16.78
N PRO A 315 -3.82 6.05 16.58
CA PRO A 315 -4.06 4.68 16.11
C PRO A 315 -3.30 4.36 14.83
N MET A 316 -2.76 3.12 14.74
CA MET A 316 -1.97 2.66 13.60
C MET A 316 -2.53 1.37 13.01
N LEU A 317 -2.56 1.30 11.66
CA LEU A 317 -2.77 0.07 10.90
C LEU A 317 -1.50 -0.26 10.11
N ILE A 318 -0.83 -1.33 10.48
CA ILE A 318 0.39 -1.83 9.83
C ILE A 318 0.01 -3.08 9.04
N VAL A 319 0.24 -3.06 7.72
CA VAL A 319 -0.03 -4.19 6.81
C VAL A 319 1.26 -4.61 6.12
N HIS A 320 1.65 -5.87 6.27
CA HIS A 320 2.92 -6.37 5.74
C HIS A 320 2.79 -7.78 5.16
N GLY A 321 3.59 -8.09 4.13
CA GLY A 321 3.63 -9.42 3.51
C GLY A 321 4.63 -10.36 4.20
N ASP A 322 4.24 -11.61 4.47
CA ASP A 322 5.13 -12.59 5.14
C ASP A 322 6.27 -13.10 4.23
N LEU A 323 6.15 -12.91 2.92
CA LEU A 323 7.19 -13.22 1.92
C LEU A 323 7.80 -11.96 1.28
N ASP A 324 7.84 -10.83 2.01
CA ASP A 324 8.50 -9.61 1.54
C ASP A 324 10.02 -9.82 1.42
N PRO A 325 10.60 -9.78 0.19
CA PRO A 325 12.03 -10.04 0.00
C PRO A 325 12.92 -8.82 0.27
N LEU A 326 12.33 -7.61 0.39
CA LEU A 326 13.05 -6.35 0.61
C LEU A 326 13.10 -5.97 2.08
N VAL A 327 11.98 -6.15 2.77
CA VAL A 327 11.82 -5.81 4.18
C VAL A 327 11.35 -7.05 4.93
N PRO A 328 12.26 -7.81 5.54
CA PRO A 328 11.93 -9.05 6.24
C PRO A 328 10.88 -8.84 7.32
N VAL A 329 9.85 -9.68 7.31
CA VAL A 329 8.68 -9.59 8.20
C VAL A 329 9.03 -9.66 9.69
N ALA A 330 10.13 -10.33 10.05
CA ALA A 330 10.54 -10.50 11.44
C ALA A 330 10.75 -9.15 12.16
N GLY A 331 11.47 -8.22 11.53
CA GLY A 331 11.68 -6.89 12.10
C GLY A 331 10.40 -6.05 12.19
N ILE A 332 9.43 -6.29 11.28
CA ILE A 332 8.14 -5.59 11.34
C ILE A 332 7.27 -6.10 12.49
N ARG A 333 7.31 -7.41 12.77
CA ARG A 333 6.61 -7.99 13.94
C ARG A 333 7.13 -7.41 15.23
N GLU A 334 8.46 -7.33 15.39
CA GLU A 334 9.12 -6.77 16.57
C GLU A 334 8.74 -5.30 16.78
N VAL A 335 8.80 -4.47 15.73
CA VAL A 335 8.44 -3.05 15.85
C VAL A 335 6.94 -2.87 16.10
N ALA A 336 6.08 -3.65 15.46
CA ALA A 336 4.63 -3.58 15.70
C ALA A 336 4.26 -3.97 17.14
N GLU A 337 4.94 -4.95 17.72
CA GLU A 337 4.79 -5.34 19.13
C GLU A 337 5.27 -4.21 20.06
N GLY A 338 6.48 -3.69 19.85
CA GLY A 338 7.01 -2.60 20.67
C GLY A 338 6.18 -1.32 20.61
N LEU A 339 5.62 -0.97 19.43
CA LEU A 339 4.69 0.16 19.31
C LEU A 339 3.38 -0.10 20.04
N ARG A 340 2.88 -1.35 20.02
CA ARG A 340 1.66 -1.74 20.73
C ARG A 340 1.85 -1.66 22.25
N ASP A 341 2.99 -2.10 22.75
CA ASP A 341 3.30 -2.06 24.18
C ASP A 341 3.48 -0.64 24.72
N ALA A 342 3.94 0.29 23.86
CA ALA A 342 4.18 1.67 24.24
C ALA A 342 2.95 2.59 24.06
N SER A 343 1.93 2.19 23.30
CA SER A 343 0.80 3.04 22.92
C SER A 343 -0.49 2.67 23.67
N GLU A 344 -1.21 3.66 24.16
CA GLU A 344 -2.59 3.51 24.66
C GLU A 344 -3.62 3.43 23.53
N SER A 345 -3.24 3.86 22.32
CA SER A 345 -4.06 3.74 21.11
C SER A 345 -3.84 2.40 20.41
N PRO A 346 -4.82 1.88 19.69
CA PRO A 346 -4.68 0.62 18.97
C PRO A 346 -3.57 0.64 17.90
N VAL A 347 -2.69 -0.36 17.95
CA VAL A 347 -1.73 -0.68 16.90
C VAL A 347 -2.15 -2.02 16.29
N VAL A 348 -2.86 -1.96 15.17
CA VAL A 348 -3.32 -3.13 14.42
C VAL A 348 -2.21 -3.60 13.50
N TYR A 349 -1.80 -4.85 13.61
CA TYR A 349 -0.85 -5.48 12.69
C TYR A 349 -1.52 -6.61 11.91
N ALA A 350 -1.56 -6.47 10.57
CA ALA A 350 -2.11 -7.46 9.67
C ALA A 350 -1.03 -8.04 8.76
N GLU A 351 -0.82 -9.36 8.85
CA GLU A 351 0.15 -10.09 8.04
C GLU A 351 -0.52 -10.79 6.86
N LEU A 352 -0.06 -10.51 5.64
CA LEU A 352 -0.59 -11.04 4.40
C LEU A 352 0.18 -12.28 3.96
N ARG A 353 -0.51 -13.41 3.81
CA ARG A 353 0.13 -14.68 3.46
C ARG A 353 0.62 -14.71 2.01
N GLY A 354 1.91 -14.91 1.83
CA GLY A 354 2.53 -14.88 0.52
C GLY A 354 2.59 -13.47 -0.07
N GLY A 355 2.34 -12.43 0.73
CA GLY A 355 2.46 -11.04 0.31
C GLY A 355 3.92 -10.67 0.06
N HIS A 356 4.20 -10.01 -1.07
CA HIS A 356 5.50 -9.44 -1.39
C HIS A 356 5.54 -7.95 -1.10
N HIS A 357 6.73 -7.35 -1.20
CA HIS A 357 6.88 -5.89 -1.18
C HIS A 357 6.13 -5.22 -2.32
N ALA A 358 5.60 -4.01 -2.10
CA ALA A 358 4.86 -3.23 -3.10
C ALA A 358 3.57 -3.92 -3.64
N PHE A 359 2.86 -4.67 -2.80
CA PHE A 359 1.55 -5.24 -3.13
C PHE A 359 0.48 -4.19 -3.47
N ASP A 360 0.77 -2.91 -3.23
CA ASP A 360 -0.13 -1.76 -3.37
C ASP A 360 -0.09 -1.08 -4.75
N LEU A 361 0.50 -1.73 -5.77
CA LEU A 361 0.65 -1.16 -7.11
C LEU A 361 -0.60 -1.29 -7.99
N TYR A 362 -1.36 -2.37 -7.83
CA TYR A 362 -2.43 -2.78 -8.74
C TYR A 362 -3.74 -3.05 -8.01
N HIS A 363 -4.84 -3.14 -8.74
CA HIS A 363 -6.03 -3.81 -8.24
C HIS A 363 -5.75 -5.32 -8.20
N SER A 364 -5.62 -5.87 -7.01
CA SER A 364 -5.43 -7.29 -6.77
C SER A 364 -6.37 -7.77 -5.68
N LEU A 365 -6.55 -9.09 -5.52
CA LEU A 365 -7.35 -9.63 -4.42
C LEU A 365 -6.81 -9.17 -3.06
N ARG A 366 -5.49 -9.15 -2.92
CA ARG A 366 -4.78 -8.73 -1.72
C ARG A 366 -4.95 -7.24 -1.46
N PHE A 367 -4.55 -6.41 -2.42
CA PHE A 367 -4.57 -4.96 -2.19
C PHE A 367 -5.98 -4.41 -2.07
N ASP A 368 -6.96 -4.93 -2.82
CA ASP A 368 -8.35 -4.50 -2.66
C ASP A 368 -8.93 -4.90 -1.29
N ALA A 369 -8.48 -6.00 -0.66
CA ALA A 369 -8.81 -6.33 0.73
C ALA A 369 -8.16 -5.36 1.72
N VAL A 370 -6.92 -4.95 1.48
CA VAL A 370 -6.23 -3.92 2.28
C VAL A 370 -6.92 -2.55 2.15
N VAL A 371 -7.33 -2.16 0.93
CA VAL A 371 -8.09 -0.91 0.70
C VAL A 371 -9.38 -0.89 1.51
N ASP A 372 -10.13 -2.02 1.55
CA ASP A 372 -11.36 -2.15 2.35
C ASP A 372 -11.06 -2.06 3.85
N ALA A 373 -9.94 -2.62 4.30
CA ALA A 373 -9.49 -2.53 5.69
C ALA A 373 -9.10 -1.11 6.09
N VAL A 374 -8.39 -0.39 5.22
CA VAL A 374 -8.04 1.02 5.44
C VAL A 374 -9.31 1.87 5.55
N GLU A 375 -10.29 1.68 4.65
CA GLU A 375 -11.57 2.39 4.69
C GLU A 375 -12.30 2.10 6.01
N ALA A 376 -12.35 0.85 6.46
CA ALA A 376 -13.00 0.45 7.71
C ALA A 376 -12.27 0.95 8.96
N PHE A 377 -10.94 0.83 9.00
CA PHE A 377 -10.12 1.31 10.12
C PHE A 377 -10.26 2.83 10.30
N THR A 378 -10.12 3.58 9.22
CA THR A 378 -10.24 5.05 9.28
C THR A 378 -11.67 5.50 9.62
N SER A 379 -12.69 4.77 9.18
CA SER A 379 -14.08 5.00 9.61
C SER A 379 -14.27 4.75 11.11
N TRP A 380 -13.64 3.70 11.64
CA TRP A 380 -13.67 3.41 13.08
C TRP A 380 -12.98 4.52 13.91
N VAL A 381 -11.82 4.99 13.48
CA VAL A 381 -11.10 6.10 14.15
C VAL A 381 -11.98 7.35 14.16
N ARG A 382 -12.58 7.74 13.02
CA ARG A 382 -13.46 8.90 12.89
C ARG A 382 -14.69 8.81 13.77
N SER A 383 -15.29 7.63 13.93
CA SER A 383 -16.42 7.44 14.84
C SER A 383 -16.02 7.70 16.29
N ARG A 384 -14.81 7.33 16.69
CA ARG A 384 -14.26 7.61 18.01
C ARG A 384 -13.99 9.09 18.25
N GLU A 385 -13.52 9.82 17.25
CA GLU A 385 -13.29 11.27 17.35
C GLU A 385 -14.59 12.06 17.50
N ARG A 386 -15.69 11.56 16.89
CA ARG A 386 -17.02 12.19 16.99
C ARG A 386 -17.73 11.90 18.32
N SER A 387 -17.42 10.77 18.94
CA SER A 387 -18.00 10.43 20.24
C SER A 387 -17.29 11.23 21.34
N PRO A 388 -18.02 11.99 22.19
CA PRO A 388 -17.42 12.64 23.33
C PRO A 388 -16.68 11.59 24.17
N ARG A 389 -15.44 11.87 24.55
CA ARG A 389 -14.75 11.04 25.55
C ARG A 389 -15.56 11.11 26.83
N ALA A 390 -16.16 9.99 27.23
CA ALA A 390 -16.91 9.84 28.47
C ALA A 390 -16.00 9.95 29.70
#